data_0ea5978f54dd8b64f0807afaee3b2efa
#
_entry.id   0ea5978f54dd8b64f0807afaee3b2efa
#
_cell.length_a   1.000
_cell.length_b   1.000
_cell.length_c   1.000
_cell.angle_alpha   90.00
_cell.angle_beta   90.00
_cell.angle_gamma   90.00
#
_symmetry.space_group_name_H-M   'P 1'
#
loop_
_entity.id
_entity.type
_entity.pdbx_description
1 polymer ?
#
loop_
_entity_poly.entity_id
_entity_poly.type
_entity_poly.pdbx_seq_one_letter_code
_entity_poly.pdbx_strand_id
1 'polypeptide(L)'
;RFQLLLRPRGSLDLTPQELAPADAVFIDGDHGHVAVEHDSALARAVVRRPGIIVWHDYHKAPTVDVAAVLHQQHAAGHELIHVEGTWLVFERFQ
;
A
#
# COMPACT_ATOMS: atom_id res chain seq x y z
N ARG A 1 -15.61 10.07 10.78
CA ARG A 1 -14.63 10.46 11.79
C ARG A 1 -13.24 10.56 11.17
N PHE A 2 -12.55 11.65 11.48
CA PHE A 2 -11.20 11.88 11.01
C PHE A 2 -10.22 11.75 12.20
N GLN A 3 -9.14 11.01 12.01
CA GLN A 3 -8.11 10.85 13.02
C GLN A 3 -6.74 11.05 12.37
N LEU A 4 -5.90 11.90 12.99
CA LEU A 4 -4.54 12.15 12.53
C LEU A 4 -3.55 11.48 13.48
N LEU A 5 -2.70 10.61 12.92
CA LEU A 5 -1.61 9.98 13.65
C LEU A 5 -0.29 10.61 13.23
N LEU A 6 0.42 11.22 14.18
CA LEU A 6 1.71 11.85 13.94
C LEU A 6 2.83 10.97 14.48
N ARG A 7 3.81 10.66 13.63
CA ARG A 7 4.97 9.87 14.00
C ARG A 7 6.22 10.48 13.36
N PRO A 8 7.41 10.40 14.02
CA PRO A 8 8.64 11.02 13.51
C PRO A 8 9.03 10.56 12.11
N ARG A 9 8.81 9.29 11.77
CA ARG A 9 9.13 8.72 10.46
C ARG A 9 7.87 8.37 9.67
N GLY A 10 6.75 9.03 9.96
CA GLY A 10 5.48 8.77 9.29
C GLY A 10 5.01 7.33 9.48
N SER A 11 4.53 6.71 8.41
CA SER A 11 3.98 5.36 8.46
C SER A 11 5.00 4.30 8.88
N LEU A 12 6.30 4.54 8.72
CA LEU A 12 7.34 3.60 9.16
C LEU A 12 7.30 3.36 10.66
N ASP A 13 6.76 4.27 11.44
CA ASP A 13 6.63 4.15 12.89
C ASP A 13 5.26 3.58 13.31
N LEU A 14 4.41 3.20 12.38
CA LEU A 14 3.11 2.60 12.68
C LEU A 14 3.20 1.07 12.68
N THR A 15 2.41 0.46 13.59
CA THR A 15 2.22 -0.99 13.65
C THR A 15 0.75 -1.31 13.40
N PRO A 16 0.43 -2.55 12.99
CA PRO A 16 -0.97 -2.95 12.76
C PRO A 16 -1.85 -2.75 14.00
N GLN A 17 -1.29 -2.90 15.20
CA GLN A 17 -2.04 -2.79 16.46
C GLN A 17 -2.52 -1.36 16.72
N GLU A 18 -1.89 -0.36 16.11
CA GLU A 18 -2.27 1.05 16.26
C GLU A 18 -3.39 1.46 15.33
N LEU A 19 -3.72 0.62 14.35
CA LEU A 19 -4.72 0.91 13.34
C LEU A 19 -5.95 0.03 13.53
N ALA A 20 -7.13 0.59 13.29
CA ALA A 20 -8.36 -0.19 13.25
C ALA A 20 -8.41 -0.99 11.94
N PRO A 21 -9.06 -2.17 11.93
CA PRO A 21 -9.32 -2.89 10.69
C PRO A 21 -10.05 -2.00 9.68
N ALA A 22 -9.72 -2.13 8.41
CA ALA A 22 -10.25 -1.26 7.35
C ALA A 22 -10.80 -2.09 6.18
N ASP A 23 -11.89 -1.61 5.59
CA ASP A 23 -12.48 -2.22 4.40
C ASP A 23 -11.70 -1.82 3.14
N ALA A 24 -11.05 -0.66 3.17
CA ALA A 24 -10.23 -0.16 2.08
C ALA A 24 -9.02 0.59 2.63
N VAL A 25 -7.88 0.41 1.98
CA VAL A 25 -6.64 1.12 2.30
C VAL A 25 -6.08 1.71 1.02
N PHE A 26 -5.79 3.02 1.05
CA PHE A 26 -5.16 3.71 -0.06
C PHE A 26 -3.72 4.06 0.33
N ILE A 27 -2.76 3.58 -0.46
CA ILE A 27 -1.34 3.82 -0.24
C ILE A 27 -0.85 4.85 -1.24
N ASP A 28 -0.57 6.05 -0.75
CA ASP A 28 -0.14 7.19 -1.54
C ASP A 28 0.84 8.06 -0.72
N GLY A 29 1.80 7.40 -0.08
CA GLY A 29 2.78 8.06 0.76
C GLY A 29 4.15 8.16 0.08
N ASP A 30 5.19 7.89 0.85
CA ASP A 30 6.57 7.87 0.37
C ASP A 30 6.74 6.81 -0.73
N HIS A 31 7.47 7.16 -1.79
CA HIS A 31 7.68 6.31 -2.95
C HIS A 31 8.93 5.43 -2.86
N GLY A 32 9.71 5.56 -1.80
CA GLY A 32 10.92 4.76 -1.60
C GLY A 32 10.61 3.28 -1.36
N HIS A 33 11.54 2.41 -1.71
CA HIS A 33 11.35 0.96 -1.64
C HIS A 33 10.91 0.50 -0.25
N VAL A 34 11.63 0.95 0.79
CA VAL A 34 11.37 0.54 2.19
C VAL A 34 9.98 1.01 2.64
N ALA A 35 9.60 2.25 2.32
CA ALA A 35 8.30 2.79 2.71
C ALA A 35 7.16 2.05 2.01
N VAL A 36 7.27 1.78 0.72
CA VAL A 36 6.22 1.06 -0.03
C VAL A 36 6.08 -0.37 0.48
N GLU A 37 7.19 -1.06 0.76
CA GLU A 37 7.13 -2.40 1.35
C GLU A 37 6.46 -2.39 2.72
N HIS A 38 6.85 -1.45 3.57
CA HIS A 38 6.28 -1.33 4.91
C HIS A 38 4.78 -1.02 4.86
N ASP A 39 4.39 -0.04 4.05
CA ASP A 39 2.99 0.37 3.92
C ASP A 39 2.14 -0.75 3.34
N SER A 40 2.68 -1.52 2.40
CA SER A 40 1.98 -2.68 1.84
C SER A 40 1.74 -3.77 2.89
N ALA A 41 2.76 -4.09 3.69
CA ALA A 41 2.64 -5.08 4.76
C ALA A 41 1.65 -4.60 5.84
N LEU A 42 1.72 -3.33 6.21
CA LEU A 42 0.81 -2.72 7.18
C LEU A 42 -0.64 -2.78 6.69
N ALA A 43 -0.88 -2.43 5.43
CA ALA A 43 -2.20 -2.47 4.82
C ALA A 43 -2.77 -3.89 4.80
N ARG A 44 -1.95 -4.89 4.42
CA ARG A 44 -2.39 -6.29 4.40
C ARG A 44 -2.72 -6.84 5.78
N ALA A 45 -2.05 -6.32 6.80
CA ALA A 45 -2.33 -6.73 8.18
C ALA A 45 -3.65 -6.19 8.72
N VAL A 46 -4.14 -5.06 8.19
CA VAL A 46 -5.34 -4.39 8.71
C VAL A 46 -6.56 -4.46 7.78
N VAL A 47 -6.37 -4.80 6.50
CA VAL A 47 -7.50 -4.89 5.57
C VAL A 47 -8.42 -6.05 5.95
N ARG A 48 -9.72 -5.79 5.91
CA ARG A 48 -10.75 -6.80 6.17
C ARG A 48 -10.99 -7.66 4.93
N ARG A 49 -11.69 -8.76 5.14
CA ARG A 49 -12.21 -9.61 4.07
C ARG A 49 -13.75 -9.61 4.16
N PRO A 50 -14.48 -9.11 3.14
CA PRO A 50 -13.97 -8.52 1.89
C PRO A 50 -13.36 -7.14 2.07
N GLY A 51 -12.34 -6.84 1.28
CA GLY A 51 -11.64 -5.56 1.35
C GLY A 51 -10.77 -5.33 0.13
N ILE A 52 -10.16 -4.15 0.08
CA ILE A 52 -9.33 -3.73 -1.05
C ILE A 52 -8.16 -2.88 -0.58
N ILE A 53 -7.01 -3.05 -1.23
CA ILE A 53 -5.87 -2.15 -1.12
C ILE A 53 -5.64 -1.53 -2.49
N VAL A 54 -5.42 -0.21 -2.51
CA VAL A 54 -5.12 0.54 -3.74
C VAL A 54 -3.79 1.26 -3.56
N TRP A 55 -2.89 1.10 -4.52
CA TRP A 55 -1.62 1.83 -4.58
C TRP A 55 -1.69 2.88 -5.67
N HIS A 56 -1.14 4.07 -5.40
CA HIS A 56 -0.91 5.12 -6.38
C HIS A 56 0.56 5.13 -6.82
N ASP A 57 0.87 5.90 -7.86
CA ASP A 57 2.23 6.12 -8.38
C ASP A 57 2.87 4.88 -9.01
N TYR A 58 2.07 4.02 -9.61
CA TYR A 58 2.57 2.91 -10.42
C TYR A 58 3.04 3.43 -11.78
N HIS A 59 4.26 3.94 -11.82
CA HIS A 59 4.91 4.42 -13.05
C HIS A 59 6.44 4.37 -12.89
N LYS A 60 7.15 4.57 -14.00
CA LYS A 60 8.61 4.60 -13.99
C LYS A 60 9.10 6.02 -13.76
N ALA A 61 9.88 6.22 -12.70
CA ALA A 61 10.59 7.46 -12.42
C ALA A 61 11.80 7.16 -11.54
N PRO A 62 12.90 7.94 -11.63
CA PRO A 62 14.15 7.61 -10.92
C PRO A 62 14.02 7.51 -9.40
N THR A 63 13.07 8.24 -8.81
CA THR A 63 12.90 8.28 -7.35
C THR A 63 11.62 7.60 -6.88
N VAL A 64 10.93 6.84 -7.76
CA VAL A 64 9.67 6.19 -7.44
C VAL A 64 9.84 4.69 -7.61
N ASP A 65 9.77 3.96 -6.49
CA ASP A 65 10.01 2.52 -6.44
C ASP A 65 8.73 1.69 -6.35
N VAL A 66 7.55 2.31 -6.45
CA VAL A 66 6.25 1.63 -6.30
C VAL A 66 6.13 0.47 -7.28
N ALA A 67 6.42 0.69 -8.57
CA ALA A 67 6.32 -0.37 -9.58
C ALA A 67 7.25 -1.54 -9.27
N ALA A 68 8.49 -1.26 -8.87
CA ALA A 68 9.45 -2.32 -8.53
C ALA A 68 8.98 -3.17 -7.35
N VAL A 69 8.47 -2.53 -6.30
CA VAL A 69 7.95 -3.24 -5.12
C VAL A 69 6.73 -4.08 -5.49
N LEU A 70 5.80 -3.53 -6.27
CA LEU A 70 4.60 -4.26 -6.67
C LEU A 70 4.93 -5.44 -7.59
N HIS A 71 5.92 -5.30 -8.47
CA HIS A 71 6.39 -6.43 -9.29
C HIS A 71 6.96 -7.55 -8.43
N GLN A 72 7.69 -7.22 -7.36
CA GLN A 72 8.19 -8.22 -6.41
C GLN A 72 7.05 -8.92 -5.67
N GLN A 73 6.02 -8.17 -5.27
CA GLN A 73 4.85 -8.73 -4.59
C GLN A 73 4.06 -9.64 -5.53
N HIS A 74 3.91 -9.25 -6.79
CA HIS A 74 3.27 -10.09 -7.80
C HIS A 74 4.06 -11.40 -7.98
N ALA A 75 5.37 -11.33 -8.07
CA ALA A 75 6.22 -12.51 -8.17
C ALA A 75 6.12 -13.42 -6.95
N ALA A 76 5.83 -12.85 -5.78
CA ALA A 76 5.62 -13.59 -4.53
C ALA A 76 4.21 -14.20 -4.41
N GLY A 77 3.32 -13.99 -5.39
CA GLY A 77 2.01 -14.62 -5.44
C GLY A 77 0.83 -13.70 -5.17
N HIS A 78 1.04 -12.40 -4.98
CA HIS A 78 -0.06 -11.45 -4.83
C HIS A 78 -0.72 -11.17 -6.19
N GLU A 79 -2.04 -11.20 -6.21
CA GLU A 79 -2.81 -10.97 -7.42
C GLU A 79 -3.12 -9.47 -7.55
N LEU A 80 -2.28 -8.77 -8.31
CA LEU A 80 -2.36 -7.33 -8.49
C LEU A 80 -2.99 -6.99 -9.83
N ILE A 81 -3.85 -5.97 -9.85
CA ILE A 81 -4.56 -5.53 -11.05
C ILE A 81 -4.22 -4.06 -11.30
N HIS A 82 -3.62 -3.78 -12.46
CA HIS A 82 -3.37 -2.41 -12.91
C HIS A 82 -4.58 -1.89 -13.67
N VAL A 83 -5.03 -0.69 -13.31
CA VAL A 83 -6.11 -0.01 -14.04
C VAL A 83 -5.48 0.74 -15.20
N GLU A 84 -5.65 0.22 -16.42
CA GLU A 84 -5.05 0.78 -17.63
C GLU A 84 -5.38 2.26 -17.79
N GLY A 85 -4.39 3.05 -18.20
CA GLY A 85 -4.55 4.49 -18.37
C GLY A 85 -4.41 5.30 -17.08
N THR A 86 -4.11 4.65 -15.97
CA THR A 86 -3.90 5.30 -14.67
C THR A 86 -2.60 4.82 -14.02
N TRP A 87 -2.23 5.46 -12.90
CA TRP A 87 -1.13 5.01 -12.04
C TRP A 87 -1.65 4.22 -10.83
N LEU A 88 -2.81 3.58 -10.97
CA LEU A 88 -3.44 2.83 -9.89
C LEU A 88 -3.27 1.33 -10.09
N VAL A 89 -2.95 0.65 -9.00
CA VAL A 89 -2.94 -0.81 -8.91
C VAL A 89 -3.76 -1.19 -7.68
N PHE A 90 -4.52 -2.26 -7.75
CA PHE A 90 -5.27 -2.73 -6.58
C PHE A 90 -5.16 -4.24 -6.39
N GLU A 91 -5.43 -4.65 -5.15
CA GLU A 91 -5.54 -6.05 -4.75
C GLU A 91 -6.85 -6.21 -3.96
N ARG A 92 -7.64 -7.21 -4.34
CA ARG A 92 -8.91 -7.51 -3.65
C ARG A 92 -8.72 -8.68 -2.71
N PHE A 93 -9.35 -8.58 -1.55
CA PHE A 93 -9.38 -9.60 -0.52
C PHE A 93 -10.82 -10.05 -0.33
N GLN A 94 -11.10 -11.30 -0.59
CA GLN A 94 -12.46 -11.86 -0.55
C GLN A 94 -12.71 -12.69 0.69
#